data_e6297feabd4f7447d2ce03fbdf13f942
#
_entry.id   e6297feabd4f7447d2ce03fbdf13f942
#
_cell.length_a   1.000
_cell.length_b   1.000
_cell.length_c   1.000
_cell.angle_alpha   90.00
_cell.angle_beta   90.00
_cell.angle_gamma   90.00
#
_symmetry.space_group_name_H-M   'P 1'
#
loop_
_entity.id
_entity.type
_entity.pdbx_description
1 polymer ?
#
loop_
_entity_poly.entity_id
_entity_poly.type
_entity_poly.pdbx_seq_one_letter_code
_entity_poly.pdbx_strand_id
1 'polypeptide(L)'
;MDLPPEVDELFDDANGDLALGELDQAVAKYRRCVELMPEFFDGWHALGMAQMKSGHFPEAIEAGKRAVELQPNDQLAWSSLSLFYVRDGQIKEAEAAGVKAKILSWGGKVKKEE
;
A
#
# COMPACT_ATOMS: atom_id res chain seq x y z
N MET A 1 16.78 1.40 3.49
CA MET A 1 16.95 1.57 2.02
C MET A 1 17.15 3.04 1.72
N ASP A 2 18.20 3.37 1.00
CA ASP A 2 18.45 4.74 0.60
C ASP A 2 17.65 5.07 -0.64
N LEU A 3 16.82 6.10 -0.57
CA LEU A 3 16.01 6.54 -1.70
C LEU A 3 16.84 7.47 -2.60
N PRO A 4 16.75 7.30 -3.93
CA PRO A 4 17.27 8.32 -4.84
C PRO A 4 16.64 9.69 -4.50
N PRO A 5 17.41 10.79 -4.62
CA PRO A 5 16.87 12.12 -4.27
C PRO A 5 15.56 12.46 -4.96
N GLU A 6 15.39 12.07 -6.22
CA GLU A 6 14.17 12.32 -6.97
C GLU A 6 12.96 11.62 -6.33
N VAL A 7 13.13 10.36 -5.92
CA VAL A 7 12.05 9.59 -5.28
C VAL A 7 11.74 10.17 -3.91
N ASP A 8 12.75 10.53 -3.14
CA ASP A 8 12.60 11.12 -1.82
C ASP A 8 11.79 12.42 -1.89
N GLU A 9 12.12 13.31 -2.82
CA GLU A 9 11.40 14.57 -3.01
C GLU A 9 9.96 14.35 -3.44
N LEU A 10 9.73 13.43 -4.40
CA LEU A 10 8.38 13.10 -4.86
C LEU A 10 7.53 12.53 -3.73
N PHE A 11 8.12 11.66 -2.93
CA PHE A 11 7.42 11.03 -1.82
C PHE A 11 7.02 12.06 -0.75
N ASP A 12 7.93 12.96 -0.39
CA ASP A 12 7.64 14.04 0.55
C ASP A 12 6.56 14.96 0.02
N ASP A 13 6.63 15.35 -1.26
CA ASP A 13 5.62 16.19 -1.90
C ASP A 13 4.26 15.51 -1.92
N ALA A 14 4.23 14.21 -2.23
CA ALA A 14 2.99 13.44 -2.23
C ALA A 14 2.37 13.38 -0.84
N ASN A 15 3.19 13.19 0.19
CA ASN A 15 2.72 13.18 1.58
C ASN A 15 2.09 14.53 1.96
N GLY A 16 2.68 15.62 1.50
CA GLY A 16 2.13 16.97 1.69
C GLY A 16 0.80 17.14 0.98
N ASP A 17 0.70 16.68 -0.27
CA ASP A 17 -0.55 16.74 -1.04
C ASP A 17 -1.65 15.92 -0.34
N LEU A 18 -1.30 14.73 0.13
CA LEU A 18 -2.23 13.87 0.84
C LEU A 18 -2.77 14.55 2.10
N ALA A 19 -1.90 15.20 2.86
CA ALA A 19 -2.27 15.91 4.07
C ALA A 19 -3.21 17.07 3.78
N LEU A 20 -3.11 17.68 2.60
CA LEU A 20 -3.96 18.79 2.17
C LEU A 20 -5.25 18.32 1.47
N GLY A 21 -5.42 17.01 1.30
CA GLY A 21 -6.58 16.47 0.59
C GLY A 21 -6.47 16.56 -0.93
N GLU A 22 -5.29 16.87 -1.46
CA GLU A 22 -5.02 16.92 -2.89
C GLU A 22 -4.74 15.51 -3.42
N LEU A 23 -5.80 14.68 -3.43
CA LEU A 23 -5.67 13.24 -3.65
C LEU A 23 -5.12 12.89 -5.03
N ASP A 24 -5.59 13.55 -6.09
CA ASP A 24 -5.15 13.25 -7.44
C ASP A 24 -3.66 13.53 -7.62
N GLN A 25 -3.18 14.63 -7.02
CA GLN A 25 -1.78 14.99 -7.06
C GLN A 25 -0.94 14.00 -6.27
N ALA A 26 -1.42 13.60 -5.08
CA ALA A 26 -0.72 12.62 -4.26
C ALA A 26 -0.60 11.28 -5.00
N VAL A 27 -1.69 10.80 -5.60
CA VAL A 27 -1.69 9.54 -6.37
C VAL A 27 -0.68 9.60 -7.50
N ALA A 28 -0.68 10.69 -8.27
CA ALA A 28 0.24 10.83 -9.41
C ALA A 28 1.70 10.78 -8.96
N LYS A 29 2.04 11.44 -7.86
CA LYS A 29 3.41 11.47 -7.33
C LYS A 29 3.82 10.14 -6.73
N TYR A 30 2.96 9.49 -5.95
CA TYR A 30 3.25 8.14 -5.42
C TYR A 30 3.43 7.14 -6.55
N ARG A 31 2.59 7.22 -7.60
CA ARG A 31 2.73 6.34 -8.76
C ARG A 31 4.09 6.53 -9.41
N ARG A 32 4.52 7.78 -9.57
CA ARG A 32 5.84 8.06 -10.13
C ARG A 32 6.95 7.47 -9.27
N CYS A 33 6.82 7.54 -7.94
CA CYS A 33 7.80 6.94 -7.04
C CYS A 33 7.98 5.45 -7.30
N VAL A 34 6.87 4.69 -7.42
CA VAL A 34 6.95 3.24 -7.62
C VAL A 34 7.32 2.86 -9.05
N GLU A 35 7.10 3.73 -10.01
CA GLU A 35 7.62 3.55 -11.38
C GLU A 35 9.13 3.67 -11.40
N LEU A 36 9.66 4.65 -10.69
CA LEU A 36 11.11 4.88 -10.58
C LEU A 36 11.79 3.84 -9.71
N MET A 37 11.08 3.32 -8.71
CA MET A 37 11.63 2.39 -7.73
C MET A 37 10.58 1.34 -7.35
N PRO A 38 10.43 0.28 -8.19
CA PRO A 38 9.36 -0.72 -7.99
C PRO A 38 9.44 -1.50 -6.68
N GLU A 39 10.59 -1.54 -6.01
CA GLU A 39 10.77 -2.21 -4.72
C GLU A 39 10.52 -1.29 -3.52
N PHE A 40 10.04 -0.08 -3.76
CA PHE A 40 9.79 0.89 -2.69
C PHE A 40 8.47 0.56 -1.98
N PHE A 41 8.55 -0.22 -0.90
CA PHE A 41 7.38 -0.66 -0.13
C PHE A 41 6.51 0.52 0.33
N ASP A 42 7.12 1.54 0.95
CA ASP A 42 6.36 2.68 1.48
C ASP A 42 5.61 3.42 0.38
N GLY A 43 6.19 3.48 -0.82
CA GLY A 43 5.54 4.08 -1.98
C GLY A 43 4.29 3.31 -2.40
N TRP A 44 4.37 1.98 -2.47
CA TRP A 44 3.21 1.15 -2.82
C TRP A 44 2.11 1.25 -1.76
N HIS A 45 2.48 1.20 -0.48
CA HIS A 45 1.50 1.32 0.60
C HIS A 45 0.81 2.67 0.58
N ALA A 46 1.57 3.75 0.44
CA ALA A 46 1.02 5.11 0.37
C ALA A 46 0.13 5.30 -0.87
N LEU A 47 0.56 4.75 -2.01
CA LEU A 47 -0.24 4.79 -3.25
C LEU A 47 -1.61 4.13 -3.03
N GLY A 48 -1.61 2.93 -2.45
CA GLY A 48 -2.86 2.21 -2.17
C GLY A 48 -3.79 3.00 -1.26
N MET A 49 -3.25 3.60 -0.20
CA MET A 49 -4.05 4.42 0.72
C MET A 49 -4.65 5.64 0.03
N ALA A 50 -3.87 6.33 -0.79
CA ALA A 50 -4.35 7.49 -1.53
C ALA A 50 -5.42 7.10 -2.56
N GLN A 51 -5.22 5.98 -3.26
CA GLN A 51 -6.19 5.47 -4.22
C GLN A 51 -7.50 5.06 -3.54
N MET A 52 -7.42 4.43 -2.37
CA MET A 52 -8.61 4.09 -1.58
C MET A 52 -9.38 5.36 -1.20
N LYS A 53 -8.67 6.37 -0.72
CA LYS A 53 -9.31 7.65 -0.35
C LYS A 53 -9.94 8.35 -1.54
N SER A 54 -9.40 8.13 -2.74
CA SER A 54 -9.96 8.66 -3.99
C SER A 54 -11.11 7.83 -4.54
N GLY A 55 -11.44 6.70 -3.91
CA GLY A 55 -12.49 5.81 -4.39
C GLY A 55 -12.06 4.85 -5.49
N HIS A 56 -10.77 4.75 -5.78
CA HIS A 56 -10.21 3.87 -6.81
C HIS A 56 -9.80 2.54 -6.17
N PHE A 57 -10.79 1.74 -5.78
CA PHE A 57 -10.56 0.53 -4.98
C PHE A 57 -9.81 -0.58 -5.72
N PRO A 58 -10.11 -0.90 -6.99
CA PRO A 58 -9.33 -1.91 -7.70
C PRO A 58 -7.86 -1.55 -7.79
N GLU A 59 -7.54 -0.29 -8.07
CA GLU A 59 -6.16 0.18 -8.14
C GLU A 59 -5.49 0.11 -6.77
N ALA A 60 -6.22 0.48 -5.71
CA ALA A 60 -5.69 0.38 -4.34
C ALA A 60 -5.34 -1.07 -3.99
N ILE A 61 -6.16 -2.02 -4.40
CA ILE A 61 -5.91 -3.46 -4.19
C ILE A 61 -4.62 -3.88 -4.87
N GLU A 62 -4.40 -3.48 -6.12
CA GLU A 62 -3.16 -3.84 -6.83
C GLU A 62 -1.93 -3.27 -6.12
N ALA A 63 -1.99 -2.02 -5.66
CA ALA A 63 -0.90 -1.42 -4.90
C ALA A 63 -0.69 -2.15 -3.56
N GLY A 64 -1.76 -2.50 -2.89
CA GLY A 64 -1.71 -3.25 -1.62
C GLY A 64 -1.11 -4.64 -1.79
N LYS A 65 -1.46 -5.35 -2.87
CA LYS A 65 -0.87 -6.65 -3.19
C LYS A 65 0.64 -6.53 -3.37
N ARG A 66 1.07 -5.50 -4.07
CA ARG A 66 2.50 -5.28 -4.28
C ARG A 66 3.22 -5.02 -2.96
N ALA A 67 2.61 -4.23 -2.08
CA ALA A 67 3.18 -3.95 -0.76
C ALA A 67 3.38 -5.23 0.06
N VAL A 68 2.38 -6.12 0.11
CA VAL A 68 2.51 -7.37 0.88
C VAL A 68 3.47 -8.36 0.24
N GLU A 69 3.65 -8.31 -1.09
CA GLU A 69 4.68 -9.11 -1.75
C GLU A 69 6.08 -8.65 -1.34
N LEU A 70 6.28 -7.34 -1.22
CA LEU A 70 7.58 -6.78 -0.84
C LEU A 70 7.89 -7.00 0.65
N GLN A 71 6.88 -6.90 1.52
CA GLN A 71 7.05 -7.11 2.95
C GLN A 71 5.91 -7.99 3.49
N PRO A 72 6.02 -9.32 3.30
CA PRO A 72 4.91 -10.22 3.67
C PRO A 72 4.68 -10.35 5.17
N ASN A 73 5.60 -9.87 6.01
CA ASN A 73 5.44 -9.90 7.46
C ASN A 73 5.11 -8.53 8.06
N ASP A 74 4.68 -7.59 7.24
CA ASP A 74 4.23 -6.28 7.73
C ASP A 74 2.73 -6.34 8.01
N GLN A 75 2.37 -6.25 9.29
CA GLN A 75 0.98 -6.35 9.72
C GLN A 75 0.11 -5.23 9.12
N LEU A 76 0.60 -4.01 9.10
CA LEU A 76 -0.16 -2.87 8.59
C LEU A 76 -0.47 -3.03 7.11
N ALA A 77 0.48 -3.56 6.33
CA ALA A 77 0.26 -3.78 4.90
C ALA A 77 -0.90 -4.75 4.65
N TRP A 78 -0.97 -5.86 5.41
CA TRP A 78 -2.08 -6.80 5.29
C TRP A 78 -3.40 -6.21 5.76
N SER A 79 -3.38 -5.41 6.85
CA SER A 79 -4.59 -4.73 7.34
C SER A 79 -5.11 -3.74 6.31
N SER A 80 -4.22 -2.99 5.68
CA SER A 80 -4.60 -2.04 4.63
C SER A 80 -5.18 -2.76 3.41
N LEU A 81 -4.55 -3.85 2.97
CA LEU A 81 -5.07 -4.64 1.85
C LEU A 81 -6.46 -5.19 2.16
N SER A 82 -6.67 -5.68 3.38
CA SER A 82 -8.00 -6.14 3.83
C SER A 82 -9.02 -5.02 3.69
N LEU A 83 -8.67 -3.81 4.15
CA LEU A 83 -9.56 -2.66 4.04
C LEU A 83 -9.89 -2.33 2.59
N PHE A 84 -8.90 -2.38 1.69
CA PHE A 84 -9.13 -2.11 0.27
C PHE A 84 -10.11 -3.11 -0.33
N TYR A 85 -9.99 -4.38 0.02
CA TYR A 85 -10.93 -5.43 -0.41
C TYR A 85 -12.34 -5.18 0.14
N VAL A 86 -12.46 -4.79 1.42
CA VAL A 86 -13.76 -4.46 2.01
C VAL A 86 -14.44 -3.34 1.22
N ARG A 87 -13.69 -2.29 0.91
CA ARG A 87 -14.22 -1.15 0.17
C ARG A 87 -14.67 -1.52 -1.23
N ASP A 88 -14.03 -2.51 -1.83
CA ASP A 88 -14.39 -2.99 -3.17
C ASP A 88 -15.45 -4.10 -3.13
N GLY A 89 -15.95 -4.46 -1.95
CA GLY A 89 -16.97 -5.49 -1.79
C GLY A 89 -16.45 -6.91 -1.87
N GLN A 90 -15.17 -7.14 -1.88
CA GLN A 90 -14.54 -8.45 -1.97
C GLN A 90 -14.30 -9.02 -0.56
N ILE A 91 -15.35 -9.52 0.05
CA ILE A 91 -15.34 -9.89 1.47
C ILE A 91 -14.48 -11.12 1.75
N LYS A 92 -14.46 -12.12 0.87
CA LYS A 92 -13.63 -13.32 1.05
C LYS A 92 -12.15 -12.98 1.03
N GLU A 93 -11.75 -12.16 0.07
CA GLU A 93 -10.37 -11.70 -0.07
C GLU A 93 -9.99 -10.84 1.13
N ALA A 94 -10.92 -10.00 1.61
CA ALA A 94 -10.71 -9.16 2.79
C ALA A 94 -10.45 -10.02 4.03
N GLU A 95 -11.24 -11.07 4.23
CA GLU A 95 -11.08 -11.99 5.36
C GLU A 95 -9.73 -12.70 5.29
N ALA A 96 -9.34 -13.18 4.11
CA ALA A 96 -8.06 -13.85 3.92
C ALA A 96 -6.88 -12.94 4.30
N ALA A 97 -6.91 -11.69 3.83
CA ALA A 97 -5.86 -10.71 4.17
C ALA A 97 -5.89 -10.36 5.67
N GLY A 98 -7.08 -10.23 6.24
CA GLY A 98 -7.26 -9.95 7.66
C GLY A 98 -6.73 -11.05 8.56
N VAL A 99 -6.87 -12.31 8.15
CA VAL A 99 -6.30 -13.45 8.88
C VAL A 99 -4.79 -13.35 8.93
N LYS A 100 -4.14 -12.97 7.83
CA LYS A 100 -2.69 -12.80 7.81
C LYS A 100 -2.24 -11.68 8.74
N ALA A 101 -2.95 -10.55 8.74
CA ALA A 101 -2.67 -9.47 9.68
C ALA A 101 -2.79 -9.95 11.12
N LYS A 102 -3.80 -10.76 11.41
CA LYS A 102 -4.05 -11.28 12.75
C LYS A 102 -2.95 -12.24 13.20
N ILE A 103 -2.50 -13.14 12.30
CA ILE A 103 -1.36 -14.02 12.58
C ILE A 103 -0.13 -13.22 12.96
N LEU A 104 0.14 -12.15 12.21
CA LEU A 104 1.29 -11.28 12.50
C LEU A 104 1.14 -10.56 13.84
N SER A 105 -0.09 -10.16 14.21
CA SER A 105 -0.34 -9.50 15.50
C SER A 105 -0.06 -10.42 16.67
N TRP A 106 -0.11 -11.75 16.48
CA TRP A 106 0.16 -12.75 17.50
C TRP A 106 1.63 -13.21 17.49
N GLY A 107 2.48 -12.57 16.71
CA GLY A 107 3.89 -12.95 16.61
C GLY A 107 4.17 -14.05 15.62
N GLY A 108 3.18 -14.50 14.85
CA GLY A 108 3.37 -15.45 13.76
C GLY A 108 4.02 -14.78 12.56
N LYS A 109 4.23 -15.57 11.52
CA LYS A 109 4.79 -15.08 10.27
C LYS A 109 3.97 -15.59 9.09
N VAL A 110 3.84 -14.73 8.08
CA VAL A 110 3.30 -15.12 6.79
C VAL A 110 4.50 -15.56 5.94
N LYS A 111 4.56 -16.83 5.61
CA LYS A 111 5.67 -17.36 4.82
C LYS A 111 5.47 -17.03 3.37
N LYS A 112 6.53 -16.57 2.75
CA LYS A 112 6.57 -16.44 1.31
C LYS A 112 6.69 -17.84 0.73
N GLU A 113 5.89 -18.17 -0.26
CA GLU A 113 6.02 -19.40 -1.01
C GLU A 113 7.33 -19.41 -1.79
N GLU A 114 8.06 -20.51 -1.72
CA GLU A 114 9.34 -20.66 -2.44
C GLU A 114 9.19 -21.59 -3.62
#